data_4ec9e2ed42d57247ae13851abe651802
#
_entry.id   4ec9e2ed42d57247ae13851abe651802
#
_cell.length_a   1.000
_cell.length_b   1.000
_cell.length_c   1.000
_cell.angle_alpha   90.00
_cell.angle_beta   90.00
_cell.angle_gamma   90.00
#
_symmetry.space_group_name_H-M   'P 1'
#
loop_
_entity.id
_entity.type
_entity.pdbx_description
1 polymer ?
#
loop_
_entity_poly.entity_id
_entity_poly.type
_entity_poly.pdbx_seq_one_letter_code
_entity_poly.pdbx_strand_id
1 'polypeptide(L)'
;MSTLKHIERNGFKYTVCGKGNPIIVLHGLMGGLGNFKDFLEKFQTLGYQVFMPELPIYSASLLNTNVKYFAKFINDFVQELNLNKVILVGNSLGGHVALVHAKLFPSNTKALVLTGSSGLYENAMGDTYPRRGDYEFIKNKTQNVFYSPEIATKEVVDEVFEAVNDRRKVLKILAVAKSAIRHNMAKDLPNISIPTALIWGKNDEVTPPDVASEFDKLLPNSKLFWFEKCGHAPMMEHPEKFNSTVHDWLIEKKL
;
A
#
# COMPACT_ATOMS: atom_id res chain seq x y z
N MET A 1 -13.69 22.44 6.47
CA MET A 1 -12.85 21.45 5.78
C MET A 1 -11.67 21.13 6.68
N SER A 2 -11.47 19.87 7.07
CA SER A 2 -10.28 19.48 7.83
C SER A 2 -9.09 19.47 6.86
N THR A 3 -8.07 20.26 7.18
CA THR A 3 -6.90 20.41 6.31
C THR A 3 -5.97 19.24 6.53
N LEU A 4 -5.42 18.64 5.47
CA LEU A 4 -4.33 17.69 5.54
C LEU A 4 -3.13 18.37 6.24
N LYS A 5 -2.64 17.75 7.31
CA LYS A 5 -1.49 18.27 8.07
C LYS A 5 -0.29 17.39 7.80
N HIS A 6 0.80 17.99 7.35
CA HIS A 6 2.10 17.34 7.24
C HIS A 6 2.86 17.55 8.55
N ILE A 7 3.30 16.48 9.16
CA ILE A 7 3.97 16.49 10.47
C ILE A 7 5.30 15.76 10.34
N GLU A 8 6.33 16.35 10.95
CA GLU A 8 7.60 15.69 11.22
C GLU A 8 7.83 15.69 12.73
N ARG A 9 7.90 14.48 13.30
CA ARG A 9 8.05 14.31 14.75
C ARG A 9 8.81 13.02 15.06
N ASN A 10 9.82 13.12 15.90
CA ASN A 10 10.61 11.99 16.41
C ASN A 10 11.08 11.01 15.31
N GLY A 11 11.49 11.56 14.16
CA GLY A 11 11.96 10.77 13.01
C GLY A 11 10.86 10.22 12.10
N PHE A 12 9.59 10.49 12.40
CA PHE A 12 8.46 10.13 11.54
C PHE A 12 7.99 11.34 10.76
N LYS A 13 7.85 11.17 9.44
CA LYS A 13 7.15 12.10 8.53
C LYS A 13 5.84 11.48 8.14
N TYR A 14 4.75 12.21 8.31
CA TYR A 14 3.43 11.70 7.99
C TYR A 14 2.42 12.79 7.70
N THR A 15 1.40 12.45 6.94
CA THR A 15 0.19 13.26 6.77
C THR A 15 -0.89 12.74 7.69
N VAL A 16 -1.66 13.64 8.29
CA VAL A 16 -2.80 13.28 9.15
C VAL A 16 -4.00 14.18 8.88
N CYS A 17 -5.19 13.59 8.92
CA CYS A 17 -6.46 14.32 8.84
C CYS A 17 -7.55 13.60 9.65
N GLY A 18 -8.64 14.30 9.90
CA GLY A 18 -9.80 13.77 10.63
C GLY A 18 -9.58 13.58 12.13
N LYS A 19 -10.56 12.91 12.74
CA LYS A 19 -10.58 12.51 14.16
C LYS A 19 -11.39 11.23 14.29
N GLY A 20 -11.10 10.41 15.29
CA GLY A 20 -11.84 9.18 15.59
C GLY A 20 -10.98 7.93 15.48
N ASN A 21 -11.56 6.82 14.99
CA ASN A 21 -10.84 5.55 14.89
C ASN A 21 -9.59 5.66 13.98
N PRO A 22 -8.42 5.19 14.43
CA PRO A 22 -7.19 5.34 13.68
C PRO A 22 -7.11 4.39 12.47
N ILE A 23 -6.88 4.97 11.29
CA ILE A 23 -6.51 4.26 10.07
C ILE A 23 -5.09 4.67 9.70
N ILE A 24 -4.23 3.70 9.38
CA ILE A 24 -2.90 3.96 8.82
C ILE A 24 -2.89 3.49 7.37
N VAL A 25 -2.57 4.40 6.47
CA VAL A 25 -2.46 4.16 5.02
C VAL A 25 -1.00 3.94 4.66
N LEU A 26 -0.72 2.86 3.94
CA LEU A 26 0.62 2.44 3.52
C LEU A 26 0.69 2.40 1.99
N HIS A 27 1.53 3.27 1.44
CA HIS A 27 1.71 3.39 -0.02
C HIS A 27 2.58 2.27 -0.61
N GLY A 28 2.48 2.07 -1.92
CA GLY A 28 3.33 1.16 -2.69
C GLY A 28 4.78 1.66 -2.84
N LEU A 29 5.61 0.88 -3.52
CA LEU A 29 7.05 1.13 -3.66
C LEU A 29 7.37 2.50 -4.29
N MET A 30 6.60 2.90 -5.29
CA MET A 30 6.73 4.19 -5.98
C MET A 30 5.51 5.10 -5.73
N GLY A 31 4.71 4.79 -4.72
CA GLY A 31 3.53 5.55 -4.35
C GLY A 31 3.82 6.63 -3.32
N GLY A 32 2.85 7.50 -3.14
CA GLY A 32 2.89 8.58 -2.17
C GLY A 32 1.49 9.05 -1.79
N LEU A 33 1.42 10.24 -1.20
CA LEU A 33 0.16 10.85 -0.75
C LEU A 33 -0.87 10.95 -1.88
N GLY A 34 -0.44 11.27 -3.11
CA GLY A 34 -1.32 11.40 -4.27
C GLY A 34 -2.18 10.17 -4.53
N ASN A 35 -1.65 8.98 -4.28
CA ASN A 35 -2.36 7.73 -4.54
C ASN A 35 -3.59 7.53 -3.64
N PHE A 36 -3.63 8.13 -2.46
CA PHE A 36 -4.69 7.96 -1.47
C PHE A 36 -5.38 9.27 -1.08
N LYS A 37 -5.19 10.34 -1.85
CA LYS A 37 -5.76 11.66 -1.54
C LYS A 37 -7.26 11.58 -1.33
N ASP A 38 -8.01 11.00 -2.27
CA ASP A 38 -9.46 10.86 -2.19
C ASP A 38 -9.90 10.02 -0.98
N PHE A 39 -9.12 8.99 -0.63
CA PHE A 39 -9.36 8.19 0.57
C PHE A 39 -9.22 9.01 1.85
N LEU A 40 -8.13 9.76 1.99
CA LEU A 40 -7.91 10.61 3.16
C LEU A 40 -9.02 11.67 3.30
N GLU A 41 -9.36 12.35 2.18
CA GLU A 41 -10.40 13.37 2.14
C GLU A 41 -11.78 12.82 2.50
N LYS A 42 -12.10 11.60 2.07
CA LYS A 42 -13.37 10.96 2.38
C LYS A 42 -13.43 10.47 3.82
N PHE A 43 -12.44 9.71 4.26
CA PHE A 43 -12.49 9.02 5.55
C PHE A 43 -12.42 9.97 6.75
N GLN A 44 -11.77 11.13 6.61
CA GLN A 44 -11.82 12.17 7.63
C GLN A 44 -13.25 12.67 7.93
N THR A 45 -14.18 12.57 6.97
CA THR A 45 -15.58 12.98 7.14
C THR A 45 -16.45 11.87 7.73
N LEU A 46 -15.94 10.63 7.79
CA LEU A 46 -16.66 9.45 8.24
C LEU A 46 -16.33 9.04 9.70
N GLY A 47 -15.67 9.92 10.46
CA GLY A 47 -15.34 9.66 11.87
C GLY A 47 -14.06 8.84 12.06
N TYR A 48 -13.15 8.86 11.08
CA TYR A 48 -11.84 8.25 11.20
C TYR A 48 -10.74 9.31 11.28
N GLN A 49 -9.68 8.99 12.03
CA GLN A 49 -8.43 9.71 11.97
C GLN A 49 -7.46 8.94 11.06
N VAL A 50 -7.12 9.52 9.93
CA VAL A 50 -6.30 8.86 8.91
C VAL A 50 -4.89 9.39 8.98
N PHE A 51 -3.94 8.47 9.13
CA PHE A 51 -2.51 8.73 9.11
C PHE A 51 -1.89 8.09 7.89
N MET A 52 -1.01 8.79 7.22
CA MET A 52 -0.21 8.25 6.13
C MET A 52 1.27 8.54 6.38
N PRO A 53 1.99 7.64 7.08
CA PRO A 53 3.43 7.77 7.27
C PRO A 53 4.18 7.55 5.96
N GLU A 54 5.24 8.31 5.76
CA GLU A 54 6.22 8.06 4.71
C GLU A 54 7.04 6.83 5.10
N LEU A 55 6.91 5.75 4.33
CA LEU A 55 7.78 4.58 4.53
C LEU A 55 9.24 4.97 4.27
N PRO A 56 10.18 4.57 5.14
CA PRO A 56 11.58 5.00 5.04
C PRO A 56 12.36 4.29 3.93
N ILE A 57 11.74 4.16 2.75
CA ILE A 57 12.29 3.44 1.58
C ILE A 57 13.64 4.03 1.19
N TYR A 58 13.72 5.36 1.11
CA TYR A 58 14.91 6.06 0.65
C TYR A 58 15.85 6.47 1.78
N SER A 59 15.36 6.65 3.00
CA SER A 59 16.14 7.12 4.16
C SER A 59 16.78 5.99 4.98
N ALA A 60 16.19 4.79 5.01
CA ALA A 60 16.76 3.66 5.73
C ALA A 60 18.13 3.22 5.17
N SER A 61 19.00 2.60 5.97
CA SER A 61 20.20 1.94 5.47
C SER A 61 19.84 0.80 4.51
N LEU A 62 20.77 0.35 3.65
CA LEU A 62 20.51 -0.76 2.73
C LEU A 62 20.14 -2.06 3.47
N LEU A 63 20.70 -2.30 4.64
CA LEU A 63 20.38 -3.47 5.48
C LEU A 63 18.94 -3.40 6.02
N ASN A 64 18.44 -2.21 6.26
CA ASN A 64 17.10 -1.95 6.77
C ASN A 64 16.06 -1.70 5.66
N THR A 65 16.47 -1.77 4.40
CA THR A 65 15.57 -1.59 3.25
C THR A 65 14.86 -2.91 2.94
N ASN A 66 13.93 -3.31 3.83
CA ASN A 66 13.19 -4.57 3.71
C ASN A 66 11.83 -4.50 4.42
N VAL A 67 10.92 -5.41 4.02
CA VAL A 67 9.52 -5.43 4.47
C VAL A 67 9.40 -5.58 5.99
N LYS A 68 10.24 -6.41 6.63
CA LYS A 68 10.19 -6.60 8.09
C LYS A 68 10.58 -5.35 8.85
N TYR A 69 11.57 -4.62 8.36
CA TYR A 69 11.97 -3.34 8.95
C TYR A 69 10.84 -2.32 8.84
N PHE A 70 10.18 -2.24 7.69
CA PHE A 70 9.06 -1.32 7.51
C PHE A 70 7.87 -1.67 8.40
N ALA A 71 7.58 -2.94 8.60
CA ALA A 71 6.54 -3.37 9.54
C ALA A 71 6.85 -2.97 11.00
N LYS A 72 8.12 -3.09 11.42
CA LYS A 72 8.57 -2.60 12.74
C LYS A 72 8.47 -1.07 12.83
N PHE A 73 8.92 -0.35 11.79
CA PHE A 73 8.78 1.11 11.71
C PHE A 73 7.32 1.56 11.89
N ILE A 74 6.36 0.85 11.27
CA ILE A 74 4.93 1.15 11.47
C ILE A 74 4.48 0.85 12.90
N ASN A 75 4.95 -0.23 13.52
CA ASN A 75 4.65 -0.49 14.92
C ASN A 75 5.22 0.59 15.85
N ASP A 76 6.44 1.03 15.62
CA ASP A 76 7.06 2.11 16.38
C ASP A 76 6.29 3.44 16.20
N PHE A 77 5.79 3.71 14.99
CA PHE A 77 4.90 4.83 14.70
C PHE A 77 3.58 4.75 15.48
N VAL A 78 2.95 3.56 15.52
CA VAL A 78 1.72 3.31 16.30
C VAL A 78 1.95 3.61 17.79
N GLN A 79 3.08 3.17 18.33
CA GLN A 79 3.44 3.38 19.73
C GLN A 79 3.78 4.84 20.03
N GLU A 80 4.55 5.51 19.17
CA GLU A 80 4.90 6.94 19.31
C GLU A 80 3.66 7.83 19.41
N LEU A 81 2.62 7.49 18.66
CA LEU A 81 1.36 8.22 18.68
C LEU A 81 0.37 7.71 19.72
N ASN A 82 0.74 6.72 20.55
CA ASN A 82 -0.11 6.06 21.53
C ASN A 82 -1.44 5.58 20.92
N LEU A 83 -1.40 5.08 19.67
CA LEU A 83 -2.57 4.53 19.02
C LEU A 83 -2.82 3.11 19.53
N ASN A 84 -4.08 2.84 19.85
CA ASN A 84 -4.54 1.48 20.10
C ASN A 84 -4.72 0.75 18.76
N LYS A 85 -5.31 -0.42 18.76
CA LYS A 85 -5.56 -1.24 17.56
C LYS A 85 -5.93 -0.39 16.34
N VAL A 86 -5.08 -0.41 15.32
CA VAL A 86 -5.23 0.37 14.09
C VAL A 86 -5.78 -0.46 12.94
N ILE A 87 -6.50 0.19 12.03
CA ILE A 87 -6.84 -0.37 10.72
C ILE A 87 -5.69 -0.03 9.77
N LEU A 88 -5.14 -1.03 9.10
CA LEU A 88 -4.08 -0.83 8.09
C LEU A 88 -4.68 -0.95 6.70
N VAL A 89 -4.51 0.09 5.89
CA VAL A 89 -4.91 0.13 4.48
C VAL A 89 -3.64 0.16 3.66
N GLY A 90 -3.37 -0.86 2.86
CA GLY A 90 -2.10 -0.96 2.13
C GLY A 90 -2.26 -1.36 0.67
N ASN A 91 -1.53 -0.66 -0.21
CA ASN A 91 -1.41 -1.02 -1.62
C ASN A 91 -0.04 -1.61 -1.91
N SER A 92 -0.01 -2.69 -2.68
CA SER A 92 1.23 -3.31 -3.17
C SER A 92 2.22 -3.62 -2.04
N LEU A 93 3.41 -3.02 -2.03
CA LEU A 93 4.37 -3.08 -0.93
C LEU A 93 3.73 -2.71 0.42
N GLY A 94 2.88 -1.67 0.45
CA GLY A 94 2.18 -1.24 1.67
C GLY A 94 1.26 -2.32 2.23
N GLY A 95 0.61 -3.09 1.36
CA GLY A 95 -0.18 -4.26 1.75
C GLY A 95 0.70 -5.37 2.36
N HIS A 96 1.85 -5.64 1.76
CA HIS A 96 2.82 -6.59 2.32
C HIS A 96 3.34 -6.15 3.70
N VAL A 97 3.65 -4.86 3.87
CA VAL A 97 4.04 -4.30 5.17
C VAL A 97 2.93 -4.47 6.20
N ALA A 98 1.67 -4.22 5.81
CA ALA A 98 0.50 -4.41 6.67
C ALA A 98 0.34 -5.88 7.11
N LEU A 99 0.51 -6.84 6.22
CA LEU A 99 0.48 -8.28 6.52
C LEU A 99 1.60 -8.68 7.50
N VAL A 100 2.82 -8.21 7.27
CA VAL A 100 3.94 -8.49 8.18
C VAL A 100 3.73 -7.83 9.54
N HIS A 101 3.17 -6.61 9.58
CA HIS A 101 2.79 -5.96 10.83
C HIS A 101 1.74 -6.78 11.58
N ALA A 102 0.67 -7.20 10.90
CA ALA A 102 -0.39 -8.01 11.50
C ALA A 102 0.14 -9.36 12.06
N LYS A 103 1.10 -9.99 11.38
CA LYS A 103 1.78 -11.20 11.86
C LYS A 103 2.61 -10.93 13.11
N LEU A 104 3.40 -9.85 13.13
CA LEU A 104 4.34 -9.56 14.22
C LEU A 104 3.67 -8.88 15.42
N PHE A 105 2.64 -8.08 15.19
CA PHE A 105 1.96 -7.26 16.18
C PHE A 105 0.42 -7.39 16.10
N PRO A 106 -0.13 -8.62 16.25
CA PRO A 106 -1.56 -8.86 16.06
C PRO A 106 -2.42 -8.10 17.08
N SER A 107 -1.92 -7.84 18.29
CA SER A 107 -2.64 -7.05 19.31
C SER A 107 -2.83 -5.58 18.91
N ASN A 108 -1.97 -5.04 18.04
CA ASN A 108 -2.01 -3.66 17.59
C ASN A 108 -2.76 -3.47 16.27
N THR A 109 -3.19 -4.57 15.62
CA THR A 109 -3.90 -4.54 14.35
C THR A 109 -5.38 -4.89 14.53
N LYS A 110 -6.27 -3.99 14.16
CA LYS A 110 -7.73 -4.17 14.24
C LYS A 110 -8.29 -4.85 13.01
N ALA A 111 -7.86 -4.41 11.83
CA ALA A 111 -8.28 -4.91 10.52
C ALA A 111 -7.25 -4.59 9.44
N LEU A 112 -7.34 -5.30 8.32
CA LEU A 112 -6.56 -5.07 7.12
C LEU A 112 -7.47 -4.75 5.94
N VAL A 113 -7.06 -3.77 5.11
CA VAL A 113 -7.59 -3.52 3.78
C VAL A 113 -6.41 -3.59 2.82
N LEU A 114 -6.37 -4.62 2.01
CA LEU A 114 -5.27 -4.90 1.09
C LEU A 114 -5.73 -4.70 -0.35
N THR A 115 -4.99 -3.92 -1.11
CA THR A 115 -5.30 -3.69 -2.53
C THR A 115 -4.05 -3.91 -3.38
N GLY A 116 -4.15 -4.77 -4.39
CA GLY A 116 -3.00 -5.15 -5.22
C GLY A 116 -1.77 -5.56 -4.38
N SER A 117 -1.97 -6.27 -3.26
CA SER A 117 -0.90 -6.51 -2.27
C SER A 117 0.19 -7.44 -2.80
N SER A 118 1.45 -7.06 -2.59
CA SER A 118 2.58 -8.00 -2.62
C SER A 118 2.52 -8.96 -1.43
N GLY A 119 3.36 -9.99 -1.42
CA GLY A 119 3.49 -10.94 -0.30
C GLY A 119 3.28 -12.40 -0.69
N LEU A 120 2.75 -12.68 -1.88
CA LEU A 120 2.70 -14.01 -2.49
C LEU A 120 3.55 -14.01 -3.76
N TYR A 121 2.93 -13.66 -4.87
CA TYR A 121 3.54 -13.61 -6.18
C TYR A 121 3.27 -12.23 -6.81
N GLU A 122 4.24 -11.72 -7.54
CA GLU A 122 4.10 -10.50 -8.34
C GLU A 122 4.95 -10.62 -9.61
N ASN A 123 4.49 -9.98 -10.68
CA ASN A 123 5.26 -9.91 -11.92
C ASN A 123 6.49 -9.01 -11.72
N ALA A 124 7.67 -9.58 -11.89
CA ALA A 124 8.91 -8.87 -11.67
C ALA A 124 9.08 -7.70 -12.65
N MET A 125 9.43 -6.53 -12.15
CA MET A 125 9.80 -5.35 -12.97
C MET A 125 11.24 -5.44 -13.52
N GLY A 126 11.80 -6.66 -13.67
CA GLY A 126 13.22 -6.92 -13.96
C GLY A 126 13.76 -6.25 -15.22
N ASP A 127 12.91 -6.08 -16.23
CA ASP A 127 13.29 -5.50 -17.52
C ASP A 127 13.38 -3.97 -17.51
N THR A 128 12.94 -3.33 -16.42
CA THR A 128 12.88 -1.87 -16.34
C THR A 128 14.24 -1.24 -16.14
N TYR A 129 15.11 -1.86 -15.35
CA TYR A 129 16.40 -1.27 -14.95
C TYR A 129 17.33 -0.93 -16.10
N PRO A 130 17.56 -1.80 -17.13
CA PRO A 130 18.45 -1.49 -18.25
C PRO A 130 17.97 -0.30 -19.10
N ARG A 131 16.66 -0.06 -19.17
CA ARG A 131 16.02 0.96 -20.00
C ARG A 131 15.51 2.15 -19.22
N ARG A 132 15.90 2.32 -17.95
CA ARG A 132 15.40 3.40 -17.08
C ARG A 132 15.62 4.82 -17.59
N GLY A 133 16.61 5.05 -18.48
CA GLY A 133 16.87 6.34 -19.12
C GLY A 133 15.95 6.67 -20.30
N ASP A 134 15.13 5.71 -20.75
CA ASP A 134 14.18 5.88 -21.85
C ASP A 134 12.83 6.32 -21.26
N TYR A 135 12.50 7.61 -21.41
CA TYR A 135 11.28 8.20 -20.85
C TYR A 135 10.01 7.54 -21.38
N GLU A 136 9.90 7.29 -22.68
CA GLU A 136 8.71 6.65 -23.26
C GLU A 136 8.55 5.20 -22.77
N PHE A 137 9.65 4.49 -22.58
CA PHE A 137 9.60 3.15 -21.98
C PHE A 137 9.09 3.20 -20.54
N ILE A 138 9.58 4.14 -19.70
CA ILE A 138 9.10 4.30 -18.32
C ILE A 138 7.64 4.74 -18.29
N LYS A 139 7.23 5.67 -19.16
CA LYS A 139 5.84 6.09 -19.31
C LYS A 139 4.93 4.91 -19.61
N ASN A 140 5.26 4.09 -20.62
CA ASN A 140 4.47 2.91 -20.94
C ASN A 140 4.40 1.91 -19.78
N LYS A 141 5.51 1.68 -19.07
CA LYS A 141 5.51 0.81 -17.88
C LYS A 141 4.67 1.37 -16.74
N THR A 142 4.65 2.68 -16.54
CA THR A 142 3.82 3.35 -15.53
C THR A 142 2.34 3.28 -15.92
N GLN A 143 2.03 3.47 -17.19
CA GLN A 143 0.66 3.35 -17.71
C GLN A 143 0.10 1.93 -17.57
N ASN A 144 0.91 0.90 -17.79
CA ASN A 144 0.50 -0.51 -17.67
C ASN A 144 0.17 -0.94 -16.23
N VAL A 145 0.45 -0.11 -15.23
CA VAL A 145 0.01 -0.34 -13.85
C VAL A 145 -1.52 -0.16 -13.72
N PHE A 146 -2.11 0.62 -14.61
CA PHE A 146 -3.54 0.98 -14.61
C PHE A 146 -4.27 0.32 -15.79
N TYR A 147 -5.55 0.06 -15.62
CA TYR A 147 -6.44 -0.30 -16.73
C TYR A 147 -6.65 0.90 -17.65
N SER A 148 -6.81 2.09 -17.07
CA SER A 148 -6.97 3.37 -17.76
C SER A 148 -5.63 4.12 -17.78
N PRO A 149 -4.89 4.12 -18.92
CA PRO A 149 -3.54 4.70 -19.00
C PRO A 149 -3.45 6.18 -18.62
N GLU A 150 -4.56 6.91 -18.77
CA GLU A 150 -4.66 8.33 -18.41
C GLU A 150 -4.52 8.63 -16.93
N ILE A 151 -4.71 7.64 -16.06
CA ILE A 151 -4.46 7.76 -14.61
C ILE A 151 -2.97 8.01 -14.34
N ALA A 152 -2.09 7.48 -15.19
CA ALA A 152 -0.66 7.79 -15.17
C ALA A 152 -0.43 9.19 -15.78
N THR A 153 -0.81 10.24 -15.04
CA THR A 153 -0.59 11.62 -15.48
C THR A 153 0.90 11.89 -15.72
N LYS A 154 1.20 13.00 -16.38
CA LYS A 154 2.59 13.39 -16.63
C LYS A 154 3.39 13.49 -15.33
N GLU A 155 2.78 14.03 -14.27
CA GLU A 155 3.41 14.19 -12.96
C GLU A 155 3.77 12.82 -12.36
N VAL A 156 2.87 11.85 -12.44
CA VAL A 156 3.12 10.47 -11.96
C VAL A 156 4.27 9.82 -12.74
N VAL A 157 4.29 9.99 -14.06
CA VAL A 157 5.38 9.46 -14.91
C VAL A 157 6.70 10.13 -14.60
N ASP A 158 6.71 11.46 -14.43
CA ASP A 158 7.91 12.24 -14.10
C ASP A 158 8.49 11.80 -12.75
N GLU A 159 7.66 11.61 -11.71
CA GLU A 159 8.09 11.13 -10.40
C GLU A 159 8.75 9.74 -10.49
N VAL A 160 8.15 8.81 -11.26
CA VAL A 160 8.72 7.49 -11.48
C VAL A 160 10.04 7.58 -12.25
N PHE A 161 10.09 8.38 -13.32
CA PHE A 161 11.28 8.56 -14.14
C PHE A 161 12.45 9.15 -13.32
N GLU A 162 12.19 10.16 -12.50
CA GLU A 162 13.18 10.74 -11.59
C GLU A 162 13.66 9.71 -10.55
N ALA A 163 12.74 8.96 -9.96
CA ALA A 163 13.09 7.97 -8.94
C ALA A 163 14.00 6.85 -9.49
N VAL A 164 13.73 6.35 -10.70
CA VAL A 164 14.54 5.26 -11.30
C VAL A 164 15.87 5.75 -11.87
N ASN A 165 16.02 7.06 -12.15
CA ASN A 165 17.24 7.67 -12.63
C ASN A 165 18.13 8.25 -11.52
N ASP A 166 17.59 8.44 -10.31
CA ASP A 166 18.42 8.74 -9.14
C ASP A 166 19.15 7.47 -8.68
N ARG A 167 20.48 7.48 -8.71
CA ARG A 167 21.33 6.33 -8.34
C ARG A 167 21.07 5.82 -6.92
N ARG A 168 20.78 6.71 -5.97
CA ARG A 168 20.56 6.34 -4.56
C ARG A 168 19.18 5.71 -4.40
N LYS A 169 18.17 6.32 -5.03
CA LYS A 169 16.78 5.82 -4.98
C LYS A 169 16.66 4.46 -5.67
N VAL A 170 17.21 4.28 -6.86
CA VAL A 170 17.08 3.03 -7.62
C VAL A 170 17.69 1.83 -6.88
N LEU A 171 18.81 2.01 -6.18
CA LEU A 171 19.39 0.94 -5.36
C LEU A 171 18.45 0.52 -4.22
N LYS A 172 17.74 1.47 -3.61
CA LYS A 172 16.73 1.21 -2.58
C LYS A 172 15.50 0.53 -3.16
N ILE A 173 15.00 1.01 -4.30
CA ILE A 173 13.88 0.38 -5.03
C ILE A 173 14.18 -1.08 -5.30
N LEU A 174 15.36 -1.39 -5.86
CA LEU A 174 15.79 -2.76 -6.14
C LEU A 174 15.93 -3.61 -4.88
N ALA A 175 16.44 -3.04 -3.79
CA ALA A 175 16.57 -3.75 -2.51
C ALA A 175 15.20 -4.12 -1.93
N VAL A 176 14.25 -3.18 -1.93
CA VAL A 176 12.87 -3.42 -1.46
C VAL A 176 12.17 -4.45 -2.32
N ALA A 177 12.21 -4.30 -3.66
CA ALA A 177 11.60 -5.24 -4.59
C ALA A 177 12.12 -6.67 -4.37
N LYS A 178 13.46 -6.83 -4.27
CA LYS A 178 14.06 -8.14 -3.95
C LYS A 178 13.63 -8.66 -2.58
N SER A 179 13.48 -7.79 -1.60
CA SER A 179 12.98 -8.19 -0.27
C SER A 179 11.53 -8.67 -0.32
N ALA A 180 10.65 -7.96 -1.04
CA ALA A 180 9.25 -8.31 -1.19
C ALA A 180 9.10 -9.68 -1.89
N ILE A 181 9.79 -9.89 -3.01
CA ILE A 181 9.76 -11.15 -3.76
C ILE A 181 10.26 -12.34 -2.92
N ARG A 182 11.33 -12.15 -2.13
CA ARG A 182 11.90 -13.21 -1.28
C ARG A 182 11.08 -13.51 -0.04
N HIS A 183 10.28 -12.57 0.43
CA HIS A 183 9.48 -12.70 1.65
C HIS A 183 8.06 -13.17 1.29
N ASN A 184 7.94 -14.43 0.84
CA ASN A 184 6.64 -15.03 0.56
C ASN A 184 5.92 -15.41 1.85
N MET A 185 4.65 -15.00 1.97
CA MET A 185 3.84 -15.17 3.17
C MET A 185 2.86 -16.34 3.11
N ALA A 186 2.88 -17.19 2.08
CA ALA A 186 1.93 -18.29 1.93
C ALA A 186 1.81 -19.17 3.18
N LYS A 187 2.93 -19.41 3.88
CA LYS A 187 2.95 -20.20 5.13
C LYS A 187 2.44 -19.44 6.35
N ASP A 188 2.42 -18.11 6.29
CA ASP A 188 2.06 -17.24 7.40
C ASP A 188 0.59 -16.83 7.36
N LEU A 189 0.03 -16.63 6.17
CA LEU A 189 -1.35 -16.15 5.96
C LEU A 189 -2.41 -16.98 6.70
N PRO A 190 -2.35 -18.33 6.77
CA PRO A 190 -3.32 -19.12 7.52
C PRO A 190 -3.37 -18.82 9.03
N ASN A 191 -2.35 -18.18 9.57
CA ASN A 191 -2.25 -17.80 10.98
C ASN A 191 -2.69 -16.34 11.24
N ILE A 192 -3.05 -15.58 10.21
CA ILE A 192 -3.54 -14.20 10.33
C ILE A 192 -5.07 -14.21 10.35
N SER A 193 -5.65 -14.27 11.56
CA SER A 193 -7.11 -14.30 11.76
C SER A 193 -7.77 -12.91 11.78
N ILE A 194 -7.00 -11.86 11.58
CA ILE A 194 -7.48 -10.47 11.58
C ILE A 194 -8.44 -10.27 10.40
N PRO A 195 -9.61 -9.61 10.61
CA PRO A 195 -10.53 -9.30 9.52
C PRO A 195 -9.83 -8.57 8.38
N THR A 196 -9.94 -9.09 7.17
CA THR A 196 -9.22 -8.60 5.99
C THR A 196 -10.17 -8.38 4.81
N ALA A 197 -10.21 -7.16 4.29
CA ALA A 197 -10.79 -6.87 2.98
C ALA A 197 -9.69 -6.95 1.92
N LEU A 198 -9.93 -7.70 0.86
CA LEU A 198 -9.10 -7.78 -0.34
C LEU A 198 -9.81 -7.02 -1.46
N ILE A 199 -9.23 -5.96 -1.98
CA ILE A 199 -9.81 -5.16 -3.06
C ILE A 199 -8.88 -5.22 -4.26
N TRP A 200 -9.36 -5.76 -5.38
CA TRP A 200 -8.47 -6.10 -6.49
C TRP A 200 -9.06 -5.77 -7.84
N GLY A 201 -8.22 -5.22 -8.72
CA GLY A 201 -8.55 -5.02 -10.11
C GLY A 201 -8.50 -6.33 -10.90
N LYS A 202 -9.51 -6.58 -11.74
CA LYS A 202 -9.51 -7.77 -12.63
C LYS A 202 -8.45 -7.69 -13.74
N ASN A 203 -7.89 -6.52 -13.96
CA ASN A 203 -6.87 -6.26 -14.97
C ASN A 203 -5.51 -5.90 -14.33
N ASP A 204 -5.29 -6.31 -13.07
CA ASP A 204 -4.00 -6.09 -12.41
C ASP A 204 -2.91 -6.97 -13.03
N GLU A 205 -1.95 -6.33 -13.70
CA GLU A 205 -0.81 -7.01 -14.33
C GLU A 205 0.41 -7.11 -13.41
N VAL A 206 0.42 -6.39 -12.28
CA VAL A 206 1.51 -6.40 -11.30
C VAL A 206 1.34 -7.56 -10.32
N THR A 207 0.18 -7.61 -9.67
CA THR A 207 -0.25 -8.74 -8.83
C THR A 207 -1.53 -9.32 -9.43
N PRO A 208 -1.39 -10.31 -10.35
CA PRO A 208 -2.52 -10.82 -11.13
C PRO A 208 -3.71 -11.34 -10.30
N PRO A 209 -4.92 -11.45 -10.89
CA PRO A 209 -6.13 -11.84 -10.16
C PRO A 209 -6.06 -13.19 -9.43
N ASP A 210 -5.26 -14.13 -9.92
CA ASP A 210 -5.01 -15.41 -9.25
C ASP A 210 -4.29 -15.23 -7.91
N VAL A 211 -3.47 -14.20 -7.77
CA VAL A 211 -2.84 -13.83 -6.49
C VAL A 211 -3.90 -13.39 -5.47
N ALA A 212 -4.89 -12.60 -5.88
CA ALA A 212 -6.00 -12.21 -5.00
C ALA A 212 -6.81 -13.42 -4.54
N SER A 213 -7.08 -14.35 -5.45
CA SER A 213 -7.78 -15.59 -5.15
C SER A 213 -6.99 -16.47 -4.18
N GLU A 214 -5.66 -16.50 -4.31
CA GLU A 214 -4.79 -17.24 -3.39
C GLU A 214 -4.75 -16.57 -2.00
N PHE A 215 -4.72 -15.23 -1.92
CA PHE A 215 -4.87 -14.50 -0.64
C PHE A 215 -6.19 -14.85 0.05
N ASP A 216 -7.31 -14.82 -0.69
CA ASP A 216 -8.62 -15.12 -0.12
C ASP A 216 -8.74 -16.57 0.36
N LYS A 217 -8.11 -17.51 -0.34
CA LYS A 217 -8.04 -18.90 0.06
C LYS A 217 -7.20 -19.14 1.32
N LEU A 218 -6.10 -18.40 1.49
CA LEU A 218 -5.14 -18.60 2.58
C LEU A 218 -5.49 -17.83 3.85
N LEU A 219 -6.15 -16.67 3.74
CA LEU A 219 -6.55 -15.85 4.88
C LEU A 219 -7.88 -16.36 5.46
N PRO A 220 -7.93 -16.80 6.73
CA PRO A 220 -9.13 -17.45 7.29
C PRO A 220 -10.31 -16.49 7.51
N ASN A 221 -10.10 -15.18 7.50
CA ASN A 221 -11.11 -14.17 7.75
C ASN A 221 -11.03 -13.04 6.72
N SER A 222 -11.06 -13.40 5.44
CA SER A 222 -11.01 -12.46 4.33
C SER A 222 -12.36 -12.31 3.63
N LYS A 223 -12.49 -11.22 2.88
CA LYS A 223 -13.57 -10.97 1.91
C LYS A 223 -12.97 -10.28 0.69
N LEU A 224 -13.12 -10.92 -0.47
CA LEU A 224 -12.56 -10.44 -1.74
C LEU A 224 -13.59 -9.63 -2.52
N PHE A 225 -13.21 -8.44 -2.95
CA PHE A 225 -13.98 -7.53 -3.76
C PHE A 225 -13.29 -7.29 -5.10
N TRP A 226 -13.96 -7.65 -6.19
CA TRP A 226 -13.45 -7.46 -7.53
C TRP A 226 -13.87 -6.12 -8.13
N PHE A 227 -12.89 -5.44 -8.74
CA PHE A 227 -13.12 -4.22 -9.49
C PHE A 227 -12.90 -4.50 -10.99
N GLU A 228 -13.99 -4.35 -11.76
CA GLU A 228 -13.96 -4.45 -13.22
C GLU A 228 -13.25 -3.23 -13.82
N LYS A 229 -12.57 -3.40 -14.97
CA LYS A 229 -11.86 -2.33 -15.67
C LYS A 229 -10.94 -1.57 -14.72
N CYS A 230 -10.13 -2.30 -13.99
CA CYS A 230 -9.26 -1.79 -12.94
C CYS A 230 -7.95 -2.58 -12.93
N GLY A 231 -6.83 -1.88 -12.88
CA GLY A 231 -5.49 -2.43 -12.73
C GLY A 231 -5.06 -2.52 -11.25
N HIS A 232 -3.82 -2.15 -11.00
CA HIS A 232 -3.13 -2.33 -9.72
C HIS A 232 -3.51 -1.32 -8.63
N ALA A 233 -4.18 -0.23 -8.98
CA ALA A 233 -4.46 0.86 -8.06
C ALA A 233 -5.96 1.24 -8.00
N PRO A 234 -6.82 0.35 -7.46
CA PRO A 234 -8.27 0.61 -7.34
C PRO A 234 -8.62 1.93 -6.67
N MET A 235 -7.81 2.39 -5.70
CA MET A 235 -8.01 3.65 -5.01
C MET A 235 -7.77 4.90 -5.88
N MET A 236 -7.05 4.75 -7.01
CA MET A 236 -6.82 5.81 -7.99
C MET A 236 -7.79 5.71 -9.17
N GLU A 237 -8.07 4.50 -9.65
CA GLU A 237 -8.89 4.27 -10.84
C GLU A 237 -10.40 4.38 -10.55
N HIS A 238 -10.82 3.96 -9.35
CA HIS A 238 -12.21 3.98 -8.91
C HIS A 238 -12.35 4.51 -7.49
N PRO A 239 -11.93 5.75 -7.19
CA PRO A 239 -11.83 6.26 -5.82
C PRO A 239 -13.15 6.22 -5.05
N GLU A 240 -14.26 6.61 -5.66
CA GLU A 240 -15.57 6.58 -5.01
C GLU A 240 -16.01 5.16 -4.64
N LYS A 241 -15.88 4.22 -5.58
CA LYS A 241 -16.20 2.81 -5.36
C LYS A 241 -15.27 2.18 -4.32
N PHE A 242 -13.96 2.51 -4.37
CA PHE A 242 -13.00 2.05 -3.39
C PHE A 242 -13.39 2.52 -1.98
N ASN A 243 -13.65 3.81 -1.83
CA ASN A 243 -14.02 4.41 -0.55
C ASN A 243 -15.32 3.83 0.01
N SER A 244 -16.36 3.67 -0.81
CA SER A 244 -17.63 3.07 -0.37
C SER A 244 -17.44 1.60 0.01
N THR A 245 -16.72 0.81 -0.79
CA THR A 245 -16.45 -0.60 -0.49
C THR A 245 -15.73 -0.78 0.85
N VAL A 246 -14.70 0.02 1.11
CA VAL A 246 -13.97 -0.02 2.39
C VAL A 246 -14.89 0.39 3.54
N HIS A 247 -15.60 1.50 3.41
CA HIS A 247 -16.48 2.01 4.46
C HIS A 247 -17.59 1.01 4.81
N ASP A 248 -18.31 0.49 3.81
CA ASP A 248 -19.40 -0.46 4.00
C ASP A 248 -18.92 -1.75 4.66
N TRP A 249 -17.72 -2.23 4.27
CA TRP A 249 -17.09 -3.39 4.89
C TRP A 249 -16.71 -3.12 6.36
N LEU A 250 -16.17 -1.94 6.67
CA LEU A 250 -15.85 -1.57 8.06
C LEU A 250 -17.12 -1.51 8.91
N ILE A 251 -18.23 -0.98 8.40
CA ILE A 251 -19.53 -0.96 9.09
C ILE A 251 -20.06 -2.39 9.29
N GLU A 252 -20.02 -3.24 8.24
CA GLU A 252 -20.43 -4.66 8.32
C GLU A 252 -19.68 -5.40 9.44
N LYS A 253 -18.39 -5.11 9.59
CA LYS A 253 -17.53 -5.74 10.61
C LYS A 253 -17.55 -5.04 11.97
N LYS A 254 -18.29 -3.94 12.12
CA LYS A 254 -18.34 -3.10 13.34
C LYS A 254 -16.95 -2.63 13.81
N LEU A 255 -16.17 -2.14 12.86
CA LEU A 255 -14.76 -1.76 13.07
C LEU A 255 -14.58 -0.23 13.21
#